data_029652062678e476b7c4d4ab00facf44
#
_entry.id   029652062678e476b7c4d4ab00facf44
#
_cell.length_a   1.000
_cell.length_b   1.000
_cell.length_c   1.000
_cell.angle_alpha   90.00
_cell.angle_beta   90.00
_cell.angle_gamma   90.00
#
_symmetry.space_group_name_H-M   'P 1'
#
loop_
_entity.id
_entity.type
_entity.pdbx_description
1 polymer ?
#
loop_
_entity_poly.entity_id
_entity_poly.type
_entity_poly.pdbx_seq_one_letter_code
_entity_poly.pdbx_strand_id
1 'polypeptide(L)'
;MTVYVVQEKPGVDMTDALRFGDFQELLPRKDQLIISAKPVLFSLKKKLENFSDDDYILCLGDPSIIAVVASVASKMNRGKYKLLKWDRM
;
A
#
# COMPACT_ATOMS: atom_id res chain seq x y z
N MET A 1 2.52 -9.99 10.43
CA MET A 1 3.11 -8.72 9.93
C MET A 1 3.12 -8.73 8.40
N THR A 2 2.51 -7.73 7.83
CA THR A 2 2.42 -7.61 6.38
C THR A 2 2.89 -6.23 5.96
N VAL A 3 3.64 -6.16 4.88
CA VAL A 3 4.01 -4.92 4.22
C VAL A 3 3.12 -4.79 2.99
N TYR A 4 2.16 -3.87 3.04
CA TYR A 4 1.28 -3.61 1.92
C TYR A 4 1.98 -2.68 0.94
N VAL A 5 2.36 -3.21 -0.22
CA VAL A 5 3.02 -2.43 -1.27
C VAL A 5 1.94 -1.75 -2.08
N VAL A 6 1.90 -0.43 -2.08
CA VAL A 6 0.85 0.32 -2.78
C VAL A 6 0.86 -0.03 -4.26
N GLN A 7 2.00 0.14 -4.90
CA GLN A 7 2.15 -0.20 -6.31
C GLN A 7 3.62 -0.45 -6.60
N GLU A 8 3.95 -1.65 -7.06
CA GLU A 8 5.31 -2.00 -7.39
C GLU A 8 5.80 -1.22 -8.61
N LYS A 9 7.03 -0.70 -8.54
CA LYS A 9 7.66 -0.01 -9.65
C LYS A 9 8.80 -0.83 -10.23
N PRO A 10 8.92 -0.92 -11.57
CA PRO A 10 10.05 -1.61 -12.20
C PRO A 10 11.38 -1.00 -11.76
N GLY A 11 12.36 -1.82 -11.53
CA GLY A 11 13.71 -1.37 -11.20
C GLY A 11 13.91 -0.93 -9.76
N VAL A 12 12.89 -1.02 -8.93
CA VAL A 12 13.01 -0.69 -7.51
C VAL A 12 13.24 -1.98 -6.72
N ASP A 13 14.31 -2.02 -5.95
CA ASP A 13 14.62 -3.16 -5.10
C ASP A 13 13.99 -2.93 -3.72
N MET A 14 13.00 -3.74 -3.39
CA MET A 14 12.27 -3.63 -2.13
C MET A 14 12.77 -4.62 -1.06
N THR A 15 13.90 -5.26 -1.32
CA THR A 15 14.39 -6.35 -0.46
C THR A 15 14.54 -5.92 1.01
N ASP A 16 15.00 -4.70 1.25
CA ASP A 16 15.19 -4.21 2.61
C ASP A 16 13.89 -4.13 3.42
N ALA A 17 12.77 -4.02 2.75
CA ALA A 17 11.49 -3.95 3.44
C ALA A 17 11.00 -5.32 3.91
N LEU A 18 11.60 -6.42 3.43
CA LEU A 18 11.21 -7.77 3.85
C LEU A 18 11.39 -7.99 5.35
N ARG A 19 12.31 -7.27 5.98
CA ARG A 19 12.52 -7.40 7.43
C ARG A 19 11.32 -6.91 8.25
N PHE A 20 10.41 -6.18 7.62
CA PHE A 20 9.20 -5.66 8.29
C PHE A 20 7.98 -6.56 8.11
N GLY A 21 8.07 -7.58 7.28
CA GLY A 21 6.98 -8.52 7.04
C GLY A 21 6.91 -8.99 5.60
N ASP A 22 5.96 -9.87 5.34
CA ASP A 22 5.71 -10.37 4.00
C ASP A 22 5.04 -9.30 3.14
N PHE A 23 5.31 -9.32 1.85
CA PHE A 23 4.73 -8.35 0.93
C PHE A 23 3.35 -8.78 0.45
N GLN A 24 2.43 -7.82 0.40
CA GLN A 24 1.18 -7.97 -0.31
C GLN A 24 0.98 -6.76 -1.21
N GLU A 25 0.90 -6.99 -2.51
CA GLU A 25 0.71 -5.92 -3.47
C GLU A 25 -0.75 -5.50 -3.50
N LEU A 26 -1.00 -4.19 -3.46
CA LEU A 26 -2.36 -3.66 -3.48
C LEU A 26 -2.85 -3.40 -4.90
N LEU A 27 -1.98 -2.87 -5.76
CA LEU A 27 -2.31 -2.60 -7.15
C LEU A 27 -1.23 -3.16 -8.06
N PRO A 28 -1.59 -3.72 -9.22
CA PRO A 28 -0.61 -4.18 -10.19
C PRO A 28 0.24 -3.02 -10.70
N ARG A 29 1.50 -3.31 -11.04
CA ARG A 29 2.43 -2.28 -11.50
C ARG A 29 1.98 -1.59 -12.80
N LYS A 30 1.10 -2.22 -13.56
CA LYS A 30 0.62 -1.68 -14.84
C LYS A 30 -0.68 -0.91 -14.73
N ASP A 31 -1.26 -0.82 -13.56
CA ASP A 31 -2.53 -0.13 -13.42
C ASP A 31 -2.33 1.35 -13.53
N GLN A 32 -2.73 1.85 -14.68
CA GLN A 32 -2.92 3.27 -14.82
C GLN A 32 -4.31 3.57 -14.31
N LEU A 33 -4.35 4.43 -13.34
CA LEU A 33 -5.61 4.75 -12.68
C LEU A 33 -6.40 5.78 -13.45
N ILE A 34 -6.67 5.45 -14.70
CA ILE A 34 -7.62 6.22 -15.51
C ILE A 34 -9.03 5.72 -15.24
N ILE A 35 -9.17 4.77 -14.34
CA ILE A 35 -10.39 4.03 -14.12
C ILE A 35 -11.21 4.72 -13.04
N SER A 36 -12.52 4.55 -13.09
CA SER A 36 -13.39 5.10 -12.07
C SER A 36 -12.90 4.70 -10.68
N ALA A 37 -12.92 5.63 -9.74
CA ALA A 37 -12.37 5.41 -8.41
C ALA A 37 -13.08 4.30 -7.63
N LYS A 38 -14.33 3.99 -7.97
CA LYS A 38 -15.12 3.02 -7.20
C LYS A 38 -14.59 1.60 -7.21
N PRO A 39 -14.24 0.99 -8.37
CA PRO A 39 -13.68 -0.36 -8.36
C PRO A 39 -12.34 -0.44 -7.64
N VAL A 40 -11.50 0.57 -7.81
CA VAL A 40 -10.20 0.62 -7.14
C VAL A 40 -10.40 0.71 -5.62
N LEU A 41 -11.28 1.59 -5.17
CA LEU A 41 -11.57 1.75 -3.76
C LEU A 41 -12.11 0.47 -3.14
N PHE A 42 -13.03 -0.21 -3.83
CA PHE A 42 -13.57 -1.47 -3.35
C PHE A 42 -12.48 -2.53 -3.19
N SER A 43 -11.61 -2.65 -4.19
CA SER A 43 -10.49 -3.59 -4.16
C SER A 43 -9.55 -3.29 -2.99
N LEU A 44 -9.22 -2.02 -2.77
CA LEU A 44 -8.34 -1.63 -1.69
C LEU A 44 -8.97 -1.93 -0.33
N LYS A 45 -10.25 -1.64 -0.16
CA LYS A 45 -10.95 -1.94 1.10
C LYS A 45 -10.91 -3.43 1.40
N LYS A 46 -11.11 -4.27 0.39
CA LYS A 46 -11.08 -5.71 0.58
C LYS A 46 -9.68 -6.19 0.95
N LYS A 47 -8.65 -5.70 0.27
CA LYS A 47 -7.27 -6.12 0.54
C LYS A 47 -6.76 -5.63 1.89
N LEU A 48 -7.28 -4.52 2.39
CA LEU A 48 -6.87 -3.94 3.66
C LEU A 48 -7.79 -4.29 4.83
N GLU A 49 -8.77 -5.17 4.61
CA GLU A 49 -9.77 -5.44 5.66
C GLU A 49 -9.19 -5.98 6.96
N ASN A 50 -8.01 -6.62 6.89
CA ASN A 50 -7.34 -7.15 8.08
C ASN A 50 -6.14 -6.31 8.51
N PHE A 51 -6.05 -5.07 8.01
CA PHE A 51 -4.95 -4.19 8.36
C PHE A 51 -4.95 -3.92 9.88
N SER A 52 -3.77 -4.06 10.50
CA SER A 52 -3.64 -3.95 11.95
C SER A 52 -2.38 -3.18 12.33
N ASP A 53 -2.15 -3.04 13.64
CA ASP A 53 -0.99 -2.33 14.17
C ASP A 53 0.34 -2.98 13.79
N ASP A 54 0.32 -4.26 13.40
CA ASP A 54 1.54 -4.98 13.04
C ASP A 54 1.92 -4.83 11.57
N ASP A 55 1.12 -4.11 10.81
CA ASP A 55 1.29 -3.99 9.37
C ASP A 55 1.85 -2.64 8.98
N TYR A 56 2.45 -2.60 7.79
CA TYR A 56 3.05 -1.39 7.23
C TYR A 56 2.52 -1.12 5.84
N ILE A 57 2.56 0.14 5.44
CA ILE A 57 2.28 0.55 4.05
C ILE A 57 3.60 1.03 3.45
N LEU A 58 4.06 0.36 2.40
CA LEU A 58 5.24 0.80 1.66
C LEU A 58 4.83 1.83 0.62
N CYS A 59 5.31 3.05 0.77
CA CYS A 59 4.89 4.19 -0.04
C CYS A 59 5.62 4.22 -1.38
N LEU A 60 5.25 3.29 -2.26
CA LEU A 60 5.73 3.23 -3.64
C LEU A 60 4.54 3.39 -4.57
N GLY A 61 4.73 4.13 -5.65
CA GLY A 61 3.70 4.31 -6.66
C GLY A 61 3.21 5.74 -6.75
N ASP A 62 2.04 5.92 -7.32
CA ASP A 62 1.44 7.23 -7.50
C ASP A 62 1.08 7.84 -6.13
N PRO A 63 1.54 9.08 -5.85
CA PRO A 63 1.25 9.71 -4.56
C PRO A 63 -0.23 9.83 -4.22
N SER A 64 -1.09 10.05 -5.22
CA SER A 64 -2.52 10.14 -4.95
C SER A 64 -3.10 8.81 -4.50
N ILE A 65 -2.55 7.70 -4.99
CA ILE A 65 -2.98 6.36 -4.57
C ILE A 65 -2.46 6.04 -3.18
N ILE A 66 -1.23 6.43 -2.89
CA ILE A 66 -0.68 6.27 -1.54
C ILE A 66 -1.59 6.95 -0.52
N ALA A 67 -2.08 8.16 -0.84
CA ALA A 67 -3.00 8.87 0.03
C ALA A 67 -4.32 8.11 0.23
N VAL A 68 -4.87 7.54 -0.85
CA VAL A 68 -6.11 6.74 -0.75
C VAL A 68 -5.87 5.50 0.09
N VAL A 69 -4.76 4.80 -0.11
CA VAL A 69 -4.43 3.61 0.67
C VAL A 69 -4.31 3.94 2.15
N ALA A 70 -3.62 5.02 2.49
CA ALA A 70 -3.48 5.44 3.88
C ALA A 70 -4.84 5.77 4.49
N SER A 71 -5.72 6.42 3.74
CA SER A 71 -7.07 6.74 4.20
C SER A 71 -7.87 5.47 4.49
N VAL A 72 -7.82 4.49 3.59
CA VAL A 72 -8.54 3.22 3.79
C VAL A 72 -7.98 2.47 5.00
N ALA A 73 -6.65 2.35 5.09
CA ALA A 73 -6.01 1.66 6.22
C ALA A 73 -6.38 2.33 7.54
N SER A 74 -6.42 3.65 7.56
CA SER A 74 -6.81 4.41 8.74
C SER A 74 -8.22 4.03 9.20
N LYS A 75 -9.16 3.91 8.26
CA LYS A 75 -10.53 3.51 8.60
C LYS A 75 -10.59 2.08 9.12
N MET A 76 -9.76 1.20 8.63
CA MET A 76 -9.74 -0.20 9.08
C MET A 76 -9.11 -0.37 10.45
N ASN A 77 -8.26 0.56 10.87
CA ASN A 77 -7.49 0.42 12.10
C ASN A 77 -7.61 1.63 13.03
N ARG A 78 -8.80 2.19 13.12
CA ARG A 78 -9.14 3.23 14.10
C ARG A 78 -8.22 4.46 14.01
N GLY A 79 -7.87 4.87 12.80
CA GLY A 79 -7.05 6.03 12.56
C GLY A 79 -5.54 5.80 12.67
N LYS A 80 -5.11 4.55 12.85
CA LYS A 80 -3.69 4.24 13.04
C LYS A 80 -3.11 3.51 11.84
N TYR A 81 -1.95 3.91 11.40
CA TYR A 81 -1.21 3.21 10.35
C TYR A 81 0.27 3.59 10.43
N LYS A 82 1.12 2.73 9.89
CA LYS A 82 2.57 2.94 9.84
C LYS A 82 3.02 2.93 8.39
N LEU A 83 3.87 3.89 8.04
CA LEU A 83 4.37 4.05 6.68
C LEU A 83 5.85 3.68 6.62
N LEU A 84 6.22 2.97 5.54
CA LEU A 84 7.61 2.78 5.18
C LEU A 84 7.90 3.67 3.98
N LYS A 85 8.84 4.58 4.15
CA LYS A 85 9.22 5.49 3.09
C LYS A 85 10.35 4.87 2.28
N TRP A 86 10.21 4.90 0.95
CA TRP A 86 11.31 4.50 0.08
C TRP A 86 12.27 5.68 -0.05
N ASP A 87 13.51 5.47 0.36
CA ASP A 87 14.54 6.51 0.29
C ASP A 87 15.55 6.15 -0.78
N ARG A 88 15.73 7.04 -1.73
CA ARG A 88 16.61 6.85 -2.87
C ARG A 88 18.00 7.43 -2.61
N MET A 89 18.59 7.07 -1.60
CA MET A 89 19.94 7.60 -1.33
C MET A 89 21.02 6.69 -1.88
#